data_1c1965e3be3cdc1eee8bb4db967efc00
#
_entry.id   1c1965e3be3cdc1eee8bb4db967efc00
#
_cell.length_a   1.000
_cell.length_b   1.000
_cell.length_c   1.000
_cell.angle_alpha   90.00
_cell.angle_beta   90.00
_cell.angle_gamma   90.00
#
_symmetry.space_group_name_H-M   'P 1'
#
loop_
_entity.id
_entity.type
_entity.pdbx_description
1 polymer ?
#
loop_
_entity_poly.entity_id
_entity_poly.type
_entity_poly.pdbx_seq_one_letter_code
_entity_poly.pdbx_strand_id
1 'polypeptide(L)'
;MPQITKYNHTDFSHDEILELKGNRKIYVVFSTFSEREADLVASKIELLKTLPAGIIDRFILNHRRAGIEQDRTELTVAAKAPETEIVISNDFAVPGMGSEKGKGADMRRTLYHINRTFDGNRSDAIVIFLDADVLPGYFGTHFVAGLAGAVLRGAGFAKAGFWRQMGRVKKFVAQPLFSVIRHPVLDGLSEFSYPLAGECAGTLEFFNSVSFMQIYGVETSILIDGLLDAHLMADVNLGLYDHEHHTDKNIQKMCFGIMRTYILALKERGLLEFKNGAGISDLFRAEYIEQSGDRVVINENLAEIRYRPLKEIL
;
A
#
# COMPACT_ATOMS: atom_id res chain seq x y z
N MET A 1 7.54 23.03 6.54
CA MET A 1 6.47 22.09 6.15
C MET A 1 7.14 20.95 5.41
N PRO A 2 6.77 19.70 5.62
CA PRO A 2 7.23 18.61 4.76
C PRO A 2 6.76 18.93 3.34
N GLN A 3 7.67 19.07 2.41
CA GLN A 3 7.36 19.36 1.02
C GLN A 3 7.19 18.01 0.31
N ILE A 4 6.00 17.75 -0.24
CA ILE A 4 5.76 16.61 -1.10
C ILE A 4 6.31 16.94 -2.49
N THR A 5 7.39 16.27 -2.89
CA THR A 5 7.96 16.47 -4.22
C THR A 5 7.06 15.83 -5.27
N LYS A 6 6.78 16.54 -6.35
CA LYS A 6 5.91 16.06 -7.44
C LYS A 6 6.76 15.62 -8.62
N TYR A 7 6.46 14.42 -9.11
CA TYR A 7 7.08 13.85 -10.30
C TYR A 7 6.03 13.29 -11.26
N ASN A 8 6.41 13.21 -12.54
CA ASN A 8 5.76 12.34 -13.51
C ASN A 8 6.65 11.12 -13.75
N HIS A 9 6.07 9.99 -14.08
CA HIS A 9 6.87 8.80 -14.40
C HIS A 9 7.87 9.03 -15.56
N THR A 10 7.56 10.00 -16.45
CA THR A 10 8.41 10.40 -17.57
C THR A 10 9.63 11.22 -17.18
N ASP A 11 9.74 11.65 -15.93
CA ASP A 11 10.89 12.41 -15.42
C ASP A 11 12.12 11.51 -15.18
N PHE A 12 11.97 10.19 -15.33
CA PHE A 12 13.00 9.20 -15.04
C PHE A 12 13.31 8.35 -16.25
N SER A 13 14.52 8.44 -16.78
CA SER A 13 15.02 7.49 -17.78
C SER A 13 15.55 6.22 -17.14
N HIS A 14 15.59 5.13 -17.89
CA HIS A 14 16.15 3.86 -17.39
C HIS A 14 17.65 3.97 -17.08
N ASP A 15 18.40 4.75 -17.88
CA ASP A 15 19.83 4.97 -17.66
C ASP A 15 20.07 5.75 -16.36
N GLU A 16 19.29 6.79 -16.10
CA GLU A 16 19.33 7.52 -14.83
C GLU A 16 19.02 6.61 -13.64
N ILE A 17 17.99 5.76 -13.76
CA ILE A 17 17.62 4.82 -12.70
C ILE A 17 18.78 3.87 -12.40
N LEU A 18 19.45 3.33 -13.41
CA LEU A 18 20.61 2.44 -13.25
C LEU A 18 21.78 3.16 -12.60
N GLU A 19 22.07 4.39 -13.03
CA GLU A 19 23.13 5.23 -12.47
C GLU A 19 22.87 5.54 -10.98
N LEU A 20 21.69 6.06 -10.68
CA LEU A 20 21.29 6.44 -9.31
C LEU A 20 21.17 5.22 -8.39
N LYS A 21 20.78 4.07 -8.93
CA LYS A 21 20.65 2.84 -8.15
C LYS A 21 21.99 2.37 -7.59
N GLY A 22 23.03 2.36 -8.39
CA GLY A 22 24.35 1.85 -7.98
C GLY A 22 24.22 0.43 -7.38
N ASN A 23 24.67 0.26 -6.14
CA ASN A 23 24.61 -1.03 -5.43
C ASN A 23 23.30 -1.27 -4.65
N ARG A 24 22.38 -0.29 -4.65
CA ARG A 24 21.09 -0.45 -3.95
C ARG A 24 20.24 -1.57 -4.56
N LYS A 25 19.39 -2.16 -3.74
CA LYS A 25 18.52 -3.28 -4.14
C LYS A 25 17.09 -2.82 -4.32
N ILE A 26 16.44 -3.22 -5.43
CA ILE A 26 15.04 -2.94 -5.72
C ILE A 26 14.26 -4.25 -5.69
N TYR A 27 13.30 -4.31 -4.78
CA TYR A 27 12.34 -5.39 -4.61
C TYR A 27 10.99 -4.96 -5.15
N VAL A 28 10.40 -5.71 -6.05
CA VAL A 28 9.02 -5.51 -6.53
C VAL A 28 8.14 -6.54 -5.89
N VAL A 29 7.13 -6.10 -5.16
CA VAL A 29 6.23 -6.93 -4.37
C VAL A 29 4.83 -6.84 -4.91
N PHE A 30 4.23 -7.99 -5.20
CA PHE A 30 2.80 -8.14 -5.44
C PHE A 30 2.16 -8.87 -4.27
N SER A 31 1.00 -8.37 -3.81
CA SER A 31 0.18 -9.06 -2.82
C SER A 31 -1.05 -9.64 -3.50
N THR A 32 -1.31 -10.94 -3.30
CA THR A 32 -2.45 -11.64 -3.89
C THR A 32 -3.23 -12.43 -2.86
N PHE A 33 -4.51 -12.66 -3.13
CA PHE A 33 -5.38 -13.50 -2.32
C PHE A 33 -6.13 -14.51 -3.20
N SER A 34 -5.96 -15.79 -2.94
CA SER A 34 -6.56 -16.89 -3.70
C SER A 34 -6.19 -16.87 -5.19
N GLU A 35 -7.00 -17.49 -6.01
CA GLU A 35 -6.72 -17.72 -7.44
C GLU A 35 -7.11 -16.56 -8.37
N ARG A 36 -7.69 -15.49 -7.84
CA ARG A 36 -8.32 -14.42 -8.65
C ARG A 36 -7.36 -13.71 -9.59
N GLU A 37 -6.17 -13.39 -9.10
CA GLU A 37 -5.20 -12.59 -9.84
C GLU A 37 -4.09 -13.43 -10.50
N ALA A 38 -4.21 -14.77 -10.56
CA ALA A 38 -3.15 -15.66 -11.01
C ALA A 38 -2.52 -15.26 -12.36
N ASP A 39 -3.34 -15.11 -13.41
CA ASP A 39 -2.84 -14.74 -14.73
C ASP A 39 -2.41 -13.27 -14.80
N LEU A 40 -3.10 -12.37 -14.08
CA LEU A 40 -2.79 -10.95 -14.05
C LEU A 40 -1.41 -10.70 -13.45
N VAL A 41 -1.14 -11.27 -12.27
CA VAL A 41 0.14 -11.06 -11.58
C VAL A 41 1.31 -11.68 -12.36
N ALA A 42 1.15 -12.88 -12.89
CA ALA A 42 2.17 -13.52 -13.70
C ALA A 42 2.52 -12.68 -14.95
N SER A 43 1.51 -12.20 -15.68
CA SER A 43 1.71 -11.34 -16.86
C SER A 43 2.37 -10.02 -16.51
N LYS A 44 2.08 -9.42 -15.34
CA LYS A 44 2.75 -8.20 -14.88
C LYS A 44 4.22 -8.42 -14.58
N ILE A 45 4.55 -9.54 -13.93
CA ILE A 45 5.96 -9.89 -13.68
C ILE A 45 6.70 -10.08 -15.01
N GLU A 46 6.12 -10.82 -15.97
CA GLU A 46 6.70 -10.97 -17.31
C GLU A 46 6.92 -9.63 -18.02
N LEU A 47 5.93 -8.72 -17.94
CA LEU A 47 6.07 -7.37 -18.49
C LEU A 47 7.20 -6.59 -17.81
N LEU A 48 7.30 -6.63 -16.48
CA LEU A 48 8.34 -5.91 -15.75
C LEU A 48 9.75 -6.47 -16.02
N LYS A 49 9.89 -7.72 -16.43
CA LYS A 49 11.16 -8.32 -16.89
C LYS A 49 11.67 -7.71 -18.19
N THR A 50 10.84 -6.98 -18.93
CA THR A 50 11.28 -6.23 -20.12
C THR A 50 12.05 -4.94 -19.79
N LEU A 51 12.06 -4.50 -18.52
CA LEU A 51 12.95 -3.43 -18.07
C LEU A 51 14.43 -3.84 -18.26
N PRO A 52 15.33 -2.86 -18.48
CA PRO A 52 16.76 -3.13 -18.55
C PRO A 52 17.26 -3.95 -17.36
N ALA A 53 18.11 -4.93 -17.65
CA ALA A 53 18.73 -5.77 -16.63
C ALA A 53 19.41 -4.92 -15.56
N GLY A 54 19.23 -5.28 -14.29
CA GLY A 54 19.80 -4.56 -13.16
C GLY A 54 18.90 -3.49 -12.54
N ILE A 55 17.75 -3.13 -13.14
CA ILE A 55 16.79 -2.25 -12.48
C ILE A 55 16.11 -2.96 -11.31
N ILE A 56 15.55 -4.13 -11.54
CA ILE A 56 14.89 -4.94 -10.50
C ILE A 56 15.84 -6.05 -10.05
N ASP A 57 16.04 -6.20 -8.74
CA ASP A 57 16.88 -7.27 -8.20
C ASP A 57 16.06 -8.51 -7.83
N ARG A 58 14.82 -8.32 -7.34
CA ARG A 58 13.94 -9.44 -6.95
C ARG A 58 12.47 -9.11 -7.18
N PHE A 59 11.74 -10.13 -7.61
CA PHE A 59 10.28 -10.16 -7.53
C PHE A 59 9.87 -11.00 -6.31
N ILE A 60 8.92 -10.49 -5.54
CA ILE A 60 8.33 -11.21 -4.40
C ILE A 60 6.82 -11.24 -4.61
N LEU A 61 6.27 -12.44 -4.60
CA LEU A 61 4.82 -12.65 -4.52
C LEU A 61 4.48 -12.97 -3.05
N ASN A 62 3.87 -12.02 -2.36
CA ASN A 62 3.25 -12.31 -1.08
C ASN A 62 1.85 -12.86 -1.34
N HIS A 63 1.71 -14.16 -1.20
CA HIS A 63 0.48 -14.86 -1.52
C HIS A 63 -0.24 -15.36 -0.27
N ARG A 64 -1.54 -15.10 -0.19
CA ARG A 64 -2.43 -15.66 0.83
C ARG A 64 -3.36 -16.67 0.20
N ARG A 65 -3.18 -17.92 0.58
CA ARG A 65 -4.06 -19.01 0.17
C ARG A 65 -5.44 -18.87 0.79
N ALA A 66 -6.48 -19.25 0.03
CA ALA A 66 -7.83 -19.41 0.58
C ALA A 66 -7.96 -20.69 1.42
N GLY A 67 -7.21 -21.74 1.07
CA GLY A 67 -7.14 -23.04 1.73
C GLY A 67 -5.73 -23.36 2.25
N ILE A 68 -5.46 -24.63 2.45
CA ILE A 68 -4.15 -25.13 2.91
C ILE A 68 -3.26 -25.49 1.71
N GLU A 69 -3.84 -26.03 0.67
CA GLU A 69 -3.13 -26.54 -0.49
C GLU A 69 -2.60 -25.41 -1.39
N GLN A 70 -1.55 -25.73 -2.14
CA GLN A 70 -1.02 -24.87 -3.19
C GLN A 70 -2.10 -24.58 -4.23
N ASP A 71 -2.27 -23.32 -4.58
CA ASP A 71 -3.32 -22.91 -5.51
C ASP A 71 -2.79 -22.47 -6.88
N ARG A 72 -3.72 -22.12 -7.77
CA ARG A 72 -3.42 -21.74 -9.15
C ARG A 72 -2.49 -20.53 -9.25
N THR A 73 -2.55 -19.58 -8.32
CA THR A 73 -1.70 -18.38 -8.34
C THR A 73 -0.23 -18.77 -8.19
N GLU A 74 0.07 -19.62 -7.20
CA GLU A 74 1.44 -20.11 -6.99
C GLU A 74 1.95 -20.90 -8.20
N LEU A 75 1.13 -21.84 -8.68
CA LEU A 75 1.49 -22.69 -9.83
C LEU A 75 1.74 -21.86 -11.10
N THR A 76 0.89 -20.85 -11.35
CA THR A 76 1.01 -20.00 -12.53
C THR A 76 2.26 -19.13 -12.47
N VAL A 77 2.53 -18.52 -11.33
CA VAL A 77 3.73 -17.67 -11.16
C VAL A 77 5.00 -18.54 -11.19
N ALA A 78 5.03 -19.67 -10.52
CA ALA A 78 6.17 -20.59 -10.57
C ALA A 78 6.47 -21.10 -11.99
N ALA A 79 5.44 -21.29 -12.83
CA ALA A 79 5.62 -21.74 -14.20
C ALA A 79 6.08 -20.61 -15.14
N LYS A 80 5.56 -19.38 -15.02
CA LYS A 80 5.83 -18.27 -15.93
C LYS A 80 7.00 -17.38 -15.49
N ALA A 81 7.23 -17.28 -14.20
CA ALA A 81 8.26 -16.44 -13.60
C ALA A 81 8.97 -17.17 -12.44
N PRO A 82 9.71 -18.26 -12.72
CA PRO A 82 10.29 -19.15 -11.71
C PRO A 82 11.32 -18.49 -10.79
N GLU A 83 11.84 -17.34 -11.16
CA GLU A 83 12.76 -16.52 -10.34
C GLU A 83 12.01 -15.72 -9.26
N THR A 84 10.67 -15.70 -9.28
CA THR A 84 9.88 -14.98 -8.29
C THR A 84 9.88 -15.72 -6.96
N GLU A 85 10.28 -15.02 -5.92
CA GLU A 85 10.20 -15.55 -4.56
C GLU A 85 8.74 -15.53 -4.07
N ILE A 86 8.21 -16.70 -3.73
CA ILE A 86 6.82 -16.83 -3.24
C ILE A 86 6.83 -16.96 -1.73
N VAL A 87 6.23 -15.99 -1.05
CA VAL A 87 6.05 -15.96 0.40
C VAL A 87 4.59 -16.26 0.72
N ILE A 88 4.35 -17.38 1.39
CA ILE A 88 2.99 -17.77 1.81
C ILE A 88 2.63 -17.06 3.11
N SER A 89 1.78 -16.06 3.00
CA SER A 89 1.38 -15.19 4.11
C SER A 89 0.67 -15.93 5.24
N ASN A 90 0.00 -17.06 4.94
CA ASN A 90 -0.68 -17.90 5.93
C ASN A 90 0.30 -18.46 6.97
N ASP A 91 1.49 -18.83 6.53
CA ASP A 91 2.44 -19.62 7.31
C ASP A 91 3.61 -18.79 7.81
N PHE A 92 3.67 -17.50 7.41
CA PHE A 92 4.79 -16.64 7.71
C PHE A 92 4.62 -15.94 9.07
N ALA A 93 5.39 -16.41 10.05
CA ALA A 93 5.36 -15.87 11.41
C ALA A 93 6.19 -14.57 11.52
N VAL A 94 5.59 -13.55 12.13
CA VAL A 94 6.26 -12.30 12.51
C VAL A 94 6.04 -12.07 13.99
N PRO A 95 7.06 -11.69 14.78
CA PRO A 95 6.88 -11.38 16.20
C PRO A 95 5.78 -10.34 16.41
N GLY A 96 4.87 -10.64 17.35
CA GLY A 96 3.74 -9.77 17.66
C GLY A 96 2.59 -9.79 16.64
N MET A 97 2.61 -10.73 15.68
CA MET A 97 1.51 -11.00 14.76
C MET A 97 1.01 -12.44 14.93
N GLY A 98 -0.29 -12.61 14.76
CA GLY A 98 -0.93 -13.92 14.63
C GLY A 98 -1.27 -14.25 13.18
N SER A 99 -2.44 -14.87 12.96
CA SER A 99 -2.94 -15.27 11.63
C SER A 99 -3.77 -14.17 10.94
N GLU A 100 -3.62 -12.92 11.34
CA GLU A 100 -4.40 -11.81 10.81
C GLU A 100 -4.27 -11.71 9.30
N LYS A 101 -5.42 -11.42 8.66
CA LYS A 101 -5.56 -11.21 7.21
C LYS A 101 -5.65 -9.71 6.93
N GLY A 102 -5.25 -9.30 5.74
CA GLY A 102 -5.41 -7.94 5.27
C GLY A 102 -4.14 -7.39 4.64
N LYS A 103 -4.30 -6.41 3.76
CA LYS A 103 -3.20 -5.84 2.97
C LYS A 103 -2.03 -5.38 3.84
N GLY A 104 -2.31 -4.61 4.88
CA GLY A 104 -1.26 -4.10 5.75
C GLY A 104 -0.55 -5.19 6.56
N ALA A 105 -1.30 -6.23 6.99
CA ALA A 105 -0.69 -7.40 7.64
C ALA A 105 0.25 -8.14 6.69
N ASP A 106 -0.15 -8.30 5.42
CA ASP A 106 0.65 -9.00 4.41
C ASP A 106 1.85 -8.16 3.95
N MET A 107 1.69 -6.84 3.79
CA MET A 107 2.82 -5.92 3.57
C MET A 107 3.85 -6.03 4.70
N ARG A 108 3.42 -6.03 5.96
CA ARG A 108 4.30 -6.16 7.12
C ARG A 108 5.06 -7.49 7.14
N ARG A 109 4.43 -8.60 6.77
CA ARG A 109 5.09 -9.91 6.63
C ARG A 109 6.18 -9.88 5.58
N THR A 110 5.88 -9.32 4.41
CA THR A 110 6.87 -9.17 3.35
C THR A 110 8.07 -8.31 3.78
N LEU A 111 7.81 -7.17 4.43
CA LEU A 111 8.88 -6.31 4.92
C LEU A 111 9.74 -7.00 5.99
N TYR A 112 9.12 -7.77 6.88
CA TYR A 112 9.87 -8.57 7.85
C TYR A 112 10.72 -9.64 7.17
N HIS A 113 10.18 -10.32 6.15
CA HIS A 113 10.93 -11.28 5.33
C HIS A 113 12.14 -10.62 4.64
N ILE A 114 11.95 -9.47 3.98
CA ILE A 114 13.04 -8.73 3.35
C ILE A 114 14.09 -8.33 4.40
N ASN A 115 13.69 -7.85 5.58
CA ASN A 115 14.62 -7.52 6.65
C ASN A 115 15.48 -8.71 7.12
N ARG A 116 14.93 -9.93 7.06
CA ARG A 116 15.64 -11.16 7.45
C ARG A 116 16.60 -11.66 6.38
N THR A 117 16.37 -11.31 5.12
CA THR A 117 17.13 -11.80 3.97
C THR A 117 18.08 -10.77 3.36
N PHE A 118 17.92 -9.50 3.70
CA PHE A 118 18.77 -8.41 3.23
C PHE A 118 19.84 -8.07 4.26
N ASP A 119 21.11 -8.20 3.86
CA ASP A 119 22.28 -7.99 4.73
C ASP A 119 23.01 -6.68 4.41
N GLY A 120 22.24 -5.59 4.27
CA GLY A 120 22.77 -4.27 3.97
C GLY A 120 22.16 -3.16 4.81
N ASN A 121 22.56 -1.91 4.52
CA ASN A 121 21.90 -0.76 5.12
C ASN A 121 20.45 -0.66 4.63
N ARG A 122 19.49 -0.50 5.53
CA ARG A 122 18.06 -0.47 5.21
C ARG A 122 17.67 0.68 4.27
N SER A 123 18.45 1.74 4.20
CA SER A 123 18.30 2.81 3.21
C SER A 123 18.68 2.37 1.78
N ASP A 124 19.47 1.29 1.64
CA ASP A 124 19.92 0.78 0.35
C ASP A 124 18.99 -0.30 -0.24
N ALA A 125 17.94 -0.68 0.46
CA ALA A 125 16.87 -1.53 -0.04
C ALA A 125 15.63 -0.69 -0.33
N ILE A 126 15.18 -0.70 -1.58
CA ILE A 126 13.94 -0.06 -2.04
C ILE A 126 12.90 -1.14 -2.25
N VAL A 127 11.75 -0.99 -1.64
CA VAL A 127 10.62 -1.91 -1.77
C VAL A 127 9.49 -1.20 -2.49
N ILE A 128 9.00 -1.79 -3.57
CA ILE A 128 7.91 -1.29 -4.39
C ILE A 128 6.72 -2.24 -4.22
N PHE A 129 5.63 -1.76 -3.68
CA PHE A 129 4.36 -2.50 -3.61
C PHE A 129 3.48 -2.12 -4.80
N LEU A 130 2.94 -3.12 -5.48
CA LEU A 130 2.05 -2.98 -6.63
C LEU A 130 0.82 -3.85 -6.43
N ASP A 131 -0.36 -3.31 -6.76
CA ASP A 131 -1.60 -4.06 -6.71
C ASP A 131 -1.71 -5.04 -7.89
N ALA A 132 -2.15 -6.26 -7.58
CA ALA A 132 -2.23 -7.33 -8.57
C ALA A 132 -3.44 -7.20 -9.53
N ASP A 133 -4.48 -6.46 -9.15
CA ASP A 133 -5.75 -6.32 -9.86
C ASP A 133 -5.83 -5.16 -10.86
N VAL A 134 -4.76 -4.39 -11.05
CA VAL A 134 -4.69 -3.35 -12.09
C VAL A 134 -4.91 -3.98 -13.46
N LEU A 135 -5.80 -3.41 -14.26
CA LEU A 135 -6.11 -3.95 -15.59
C LEU A 135 -4.91 -3.82 -16.57
N PRO A 136 -4.66 -4.81 -17.44
CA PRO A 136 -3.46 -4.86 -18.29
C PRO A 136 -3.23 -3.61 -19.14
N GLY A 137 -4.30 -2.98 -19.66
CA GLY A 137 -4.21 -1.75 -20.46
C GLY A 137 -3.75 -0.51 -19.70
N TYR A 138 -3.68 -0.56 -18.39
CA TYR A 138 -3.30 0.55 -17.51
C TYR A 138 -2.00 0.30 -16.75
N PHE A 139 -1.49 -0.93 -16.77
CA PHE A 139 -0.26 -1.30 -16.10
C PHE A 139 0.93 -1.31 -17.07
N GLY A 140 2.08 -0.83 -16.63
CA GLY A 140 3.30 -0.81 -17.44
C GLY A 140 4.59 -0.69 -16.62
N THR A 141 5.72 -0.79 -17.30
CA THR A 141 7.06 -0.69 -16.69
C THR A 141 7.30 0.66 -16.02
N HIS A 142 6.56 1.70 -16.44
CA HIS A 142 6.62 3.05 -15.87
C HIS A 142 6.17 3.11 -14.40
N PHE A 143 5.42 2.13 -13.89
CA PHE A 143 5.10 2.02 -12.47
C PHE A 143 6.36 1.85 -11.63
N VAL A 144 7.21 0.91 -12.03
CA VAL A 144 8.49 0.67 -11.35
C VAL A 144 9.44 1.85 -11.57
N ALA A 145 9.60 2.29 -12.82
CA ALA A 145 10.51 3.36 -13.17
C ALA A 145 10.20 4.66 -12.41
N GLY A 146 8.92 5.07 -12.40
CA GLY A 146 8.49 6.29 -11.70
C GLY A 146 8.66 6.21 -10.19
N LEU A 147 8.18 5.12 -9.58
CA LEU A 147 8.25 4.98 -8.13
C LEU A 147 9.70 4.79 -7.63
N ALA A 148 10.49 3.93 -8.29
CA ALA A 148 11.89 3.74 -7.95
C ALA A 148 12.68 5.03 -8.16
N GLY A 149 12.48 5.72 -9.29
CA GLY A 149 13.17 6.97 -9.63
C GLY A 149 13.00 8.04 -8.56
N ALA A 150 11.78 8.22 -8.04
CA ALA A 150 11.52 9.18 -6.97
C ALA A 150 12.27 8.84 -5.67
N VAL A 151 12.31 7.56 -5.28
CA VAL A 151 13.06 7.11 -4.10
C VAL A 151 14.57 7.25 -4.34
N LEU A 152 15.05 6.92 -5.53
CA LEU A 152 16.46 7.05 -5.90
C LEU A 152 16.94 8.51 -5.92
N ARG A 153 16.06 9.48 -6.21
CA ARG A 153 16.33 10.94 -6.08
C ARG A 153 16.22 11.46 -4.65
N GLY A 154 16.06 10.59 -3.66
CA GLY A 154 16.16 10.95 -2.24
C GLY A 154 14.85 10.99 -1.46
N ALA A 155 13.70 10.65 -2.07
CA ALA A 155 12.50 10.45 -1.28
C ALA A 155 12.63 9.17 -0.42
N GLY A 156 12.28 9.26 0.86
CA GLY A 156 12.15 8.07 1.71
C GLY A 156 10.96 7.22 1.31
N PHE A 157 9.92 7.88 0.74
CA PHE A 157 8.69 7.25 0.29
C PHE A 157 8.11 7.95 -0.93
N ALA A 158 7.65 7.18 -1.91
CA ALA A 158 6.97 7.64 -3.11
C ALA A 158 5.59 6.99 -3.22
N LYS A 159 4.56 7.81 -3.40
CA LYS A 159 3.17 7.39 -3.56
C LYS A 159 2.75 7.55 -5.01
N ALA A 160 2.08 6.55 -5.58
CA ALA A 160 1.50 6.67 -6.90
C ALA A 160 0.33 7.66 -6.92
N GLY A 161 0.34 8.51 -7.93
CA GLY A 161 -0.76 9.36 -8.33
C GLY A 161 -1.23 8.97 -9.72
N PHE A 162 -2.53 9.00 -9.99
CA PHE A 162 -3.07 8.70 -11.31
C PHE A 162 -4.47 9.28 -11.53
N TRP A 163 -4.82 9.43 -12.78
CA TRP A 163 -6.18 9.74 -13.15
C TRP A 163 -7.02 8.46 -13.24
N ARG A 164 -8.15 8.46 -12.54
CA ARG A 164 -9.11 7.38 -12.56
C ARG A 164 -10.53 7.93 -12.61
N GLN A 165 -11.36 7.38 -13.50
CA GLN A 165 -12.74 7.85 -13.69
C GLN A 165 -13.58 7.69 -12.41
N MET A 166 -13.51 6.54 -11.74
CA MET A 166 -14.42 6.14 -10.67
C MET A 166 -13.95 6.43 -9.25
N GLY A 167 -12.82 7.00 -8.97
CA GLY A 167 -12.23 7.21 -7.63
C GLY A 167 -13.16 7.73 -6.50
N ARG A 168 -14.26 7.02 -6.22
CA ARG A 168 -15.31 7.44 -5.25
C ARG A 168 -14.77 7.63 -3.84
N VAL A 169 -14.04 6.65 -3.32
CA VAL A 169 -13.48 6.71 -1.95
C VAL A 169 -12.50 7.87 -1.82
N LYS A 170 -11.65 8.08 -2.83
CA LYS A 170 -10.74 9.23 -2.87
C LYS A 170 -11.51 10.55 -2.83
N LYS A 171 -12.48 10.74 -3.75
CA LYS A 171 -13.18 12.02 -3.94
C LYS A 171 -14.12 12.37 -2.78
N PHE A 172 -14.81 11.37 -2.23
CA PHE A 172 -15.90 11.60 -1.27
C PHE A 172 -15.52 11.28 0.17
N VAL A 173 -14.38 10.64 0.40
CA VAL A 173 -13.91 10.34 1.76
C VAL A 173 -12.51 10.89 2.00
N ALA A 174 -11.48 10.39 1.32
CA ALA A 174 -10.10 10.73 1.69
C ALA A 174 -9.79 12.21 1.51
N GLN A 175 -10.09 12.81 0.36
CA GLN A 175 -9.79 14.22 0.10
C GLN A 175 -10.52 15.17 1.07
N PRO A 176 -11.85 15.04 1.32
CA PRO A 176 -12.52 15.84 2.34
C PRO A 176 -11.98 15.60 3.75
N LEU A 177 -11.77 14.34 4.13
CA LEU A 177 -11.29 13.96 5.46
C LEU A 177 -9.90 14.55 5.76
N PHE A 178 -8.99 14.47 4.80
CA PHE A 178 -7.61 14.97 4.96
C PHE A 178 -7.53 16.50 4.93
N SER A 179 -8.59 17.17 4.50
CA SER A 179 -8.68 18.64 4.47
C SER A 179 -9.44 19.23 5.65
N VAL A 180 -10.15 18.42 6.45
CA VAL A 180 -11.07 18.93 7.48
C VAL A 180 -10.34 19.40 8.75
N ILE A 181 -9.16 18.86 9.02
CA ILE A 181 -8.34 19.24 10.18
C ILE A 181 -7.11 20.00 9.68
N ARG A 182 -6.97 21.25 10.15
CA ARG A 182 -5.82 22.10 9.85
C ARG A 182 -4.67 21.77 10.81
N HIS A 183 -3.56 21.36 10.25
CA HIS A 183 -2.33 21.15 11.00
C HIS A 183 -1.12 21.33 10.07
N PRO A 184 -0.07 22.10 10.45
CA PRO A 184 1.02 22.48 9.55
C PRO A 184 1.71 21.33 8.82
N VAL A 185 1.71 20.14 9.42
CA VAL A 185 2.31 18.93 8.84
C VAL A 185 1.28 18.11 8.08
N LEU A 186 0.09 17.91 8.65
CA LEU A 186 -0.96 17.05 8.06
C LEU A 186 -1.64 17.68 6.84
N ASP A 187 -1.54 18.98 6.64
CA ASP A 187 -1.97 19.65 5.42
C ASP A 187 -1.31 19.02 4.18
N GLY A 188 -0.11 18.41 4.32
CA GLY A 188 0.57 17.63 3.29
C GLY A 188 -0.19 16.38 2.81
N LEU A 189 -1.15 15.85 3.60
CA LEU A 189 -2.00 14.73 3.14
C LEU A 189 -2.83 15.09 1.91
N SER A 190 -3.30 16.34 1.84
CA SER A 190 -4.10 16.84 0.71
C SER A 190 -3.26 17.11 -0.54
N GLU A 191 -1.93 17.09 -0.44
CA GLU A 191 -1.04 17.26 -1.58
C GLU A 191 -0.87 15.97 -2.39
N PHE A 192 -1.20 14.79 -1.85
CA PHE A 192 -1.15 13.55 -2.62
C PHE A 192 -2.31 13.47 -3.62
N SER A 193 -1.97 13.30 -4.90
CA SER A 193 -2.96 13.23 -5.97
C SER A 193 -3.86 11.99 -5.88
N TYR A 194 -3.34 10.88 -5.33
CA TYR A 194 -4.13 9.69 -5.02
C TYR A 194 -3.68 9.04 -3.68
N PRO A 195 -4.06 9.61 -2.53
CA PRO A 195 -3.51 9.18 -1.23
C PRO A 195 -3.81 7.73 -0.85
N LEU A 196 -4.84 7.14 -1.44
CA LEU A 196 -5.26 5.75 -1.18
C LEU A 196 -4.75 4.75 -2.22
N ALA A 197 -3.81 5.15 -3.11
CA ALA A 197 -3.20 4.20 -4.04
C ALA A 197 -2.52 3.06 -3.28
N GLY A 198 -2.67 1.84 -3.77
CA GLY A 198 -1.92 0.70 -3.25
C GLY A 198 -0.47 0.71 -3.69
N GLU A 199 -0.24 1.28 -4.86
CA GLU A 199 1.08 1.39 -5.48
C GLU A 199 1.91 2.44 -4.75
N CYS A 200 3.04 2.00 -4.21
CA CYS A 200 4.00 2.88 -3.54
C CYS A 200 5.39 2.25 -3.54
N ALA A 201 6.39 3.08 -3.31
CA ALA A 201 7.74 2.64 -3.04
C ALA A 201 8.31 3.36 -1.82
N GLY A 202 9.28 2.75 -1.19
CA GLY A 202 10.02 3.39 -0.11
C GLY A 202 11.29 2.64 0.21
N THR A 203 12.19 3.30 0.94
CA THR A 203 13.31 2.57 1.51
C THR A 203 12.82 1.61 2.58
N LEU A 204 13.52 0.50 2.77
CA LEU A 204 13.20 -0.44 3.84
C LEU A 204 13.32 0.25 5.22
N GLU A 205 14.22 1.24 5.35
CA GLU A 205 14.32 2.10 6.53
C GLU A 205 13.02 2.88 6.79
N PHE A 206 12.46 3.52 5.76
CA PHE A 206 11.17 4.21 5.87
C PHE A 206 10.07 3.25 6.34
N PHE A 207 9.89 2.13 5.64
CA PHE A 207 8.84 1.17 5.99
C PHE A 207 9.02 0.56 7.39
N ASN A 208 10.26 0.43 7.86
CA ASN A 208 10.55 -0.02 9.22
C ASN A 208 10.20 1.02 10.28
N SER A 209 10.12 2.30 9.92
CA SER A 209 9.87 3.42 10.84
C SER A 209 8.39 3.73 11.06
N VAL A 210 7.52 3.34 10.14
CA VAL A 210 6.07 3.65 10.19
C VAL A 210 5.25 2.47 10.71
N SER A 211 4.07 2.77 11.24
CA SER A 211 3.10 1.75 11.68
C SER A 211 2.20 1.32 10.53
N PHE A 212 1.67 0.11 10.64
CA PHE A 212 0.77 -0.47 9.62
C PHE A 212 -0.59 -0.78 10.24
N MET A 213 -1.65 -0.23 9.66
CA MET A 213 -3.00 -0.74 9.92
C MET A 213 -3.19 -2.06 9.19
N GLN A 214 -3.98 -2.94 9.78
CA GLN A 214 -4.14 -4.33 9.32
C GLN A 214 -4.74 -4.43 7.91
N ILE A 215 -5.79 -3.64 7.59
CA ILE A 215 -6.63 -3.81 6.39
C ILE A 215 -6.73 -2.50 5.59
N TYR A 216 -7.83 -1.75 5.81
CA TYR A 216 -8.21 -0.59 4.98
C TYR A 216 -7.48 0.70 5.33
N GLY A 217 -6.93 0.78 6.53
CA GLY A 217 -6.25 1.96 7.02
C GLY A 217 -4.77 2.04 6.66
N VAL A 218 -4.20 1.04 5.99
CA VAL A 218 -2.74 0.92 5.82
C VAL A 218 -2.14 2.11 5.09
N GLU A 219 -2.70 2.53 3.96
CA GLU A 219 -2.21 3.69 3.21
C GLU A 219 -2.30 4.98 4.03
N THR A 220 -3.41 5.15 4.72
CA THR A 220 -3.64 6.33 5.59
C THR A 220 -2.63 6.37 6.74
N SER A 221 -2.38 5.25 7.41
CA SER A 221 -1.42 5.21 8.53
C SER A 221 0.01 5.50 8.09
N ILE A 222 0.44 4.93 6.96
CA ILE A 222 1.77 5.16 6.39
C ILE A 222 1.97 6.65 6.05
N LEU A 223 0.98 7.29 5.42
CA LEU A 223 1.08 8.71 5.05
C LEU A 223 1.13 9.61 6.28
N ILE A 224 0.29 9.37 7.29
CA ILE A 224 0.26 10.16 8.53
C ILE A 224 1.60 10.04 9.27
N ASP A 225 2.07 8.81 9.50
CA ASP A 225 3.33 8.58 10.20
C ASP A 225 4.51 9.17 9.41
N GLY A 226 4.54 8.98 8.08
CA GLY A 226 5.60 9.54 7.23
C GLY A 226 5.68 11.06 7.29
N LEU A 227 4.54 11.75 7.29
CA LEU A 227 4.49 13.21 7.43
C LEU A 227 4.89 13.68 8.84
N LEU A 228 4.31 13.07 9.88
CA LEU A 228 4.55 13.49 11.27
C LEU A 228 5.98 13.21 11.72
N ASP A 229 6.62 12.17 11.19
CA ASP A 229 8.02 11.83 11.47
C ASP A 229 8.99 12.54 10.48
N ALA A 230 8.49 13.52 9.71
CA ALA A 230 9.24 14.42 8.82
C ALA A 230 10.06 13.72 7.72
N HIS A 231 9.56 12.59 7.21
CA HIS A 231 10.19 11.93 6.08
C HIS A 231 10.02 12.74 4.78
N LEU A 232 11.04 12.68 3.92
CA LEU A 232 10.93 13.20 2.56
C LEU A 232 10.02 12.28 1.75
N MET A 233 8.96 12.84 1.17
CA MET A 233 7.96 12.08 0.44
C MET A 233 7.74 12.63 -0.96
N ALA A 234 7.32 11.77 -1.86
CA ALA A 234 6.99 12.13 -3.24
C ALA A 234 5.61 11.62 -3.67
N ASP A 235 4.98 12.36 -4.57
CA ASP A 235 3.77 11.97 -5.30
C ASP A 235 4.14 11.83 -6.77
N VAL A 236 3.97 10.65 -7.35
CA VAL A 236 4.42 10.30 -8.70
C VAL A 236 3.22 10.03 -9.59
N ASN A 237 2.99 10.91 -10.56
CA ASN A 237 1.94 10.71 -11.55
C ASN A 237 2.30 9.56 -12.49
N LEU A 238 1.54 8.47 -12.44
CA LEU A 238 1.69 7.28 -13.26
C LEU A 238 0.72 7.25 -14.48
N GLY A 239 -0.04 8.33 -14.70
CA GLY A 239 -0.95 8.45 -15.85
C GLY A 239 -2.34 7.88 -15.60
N LEU A 240 -2.85 7.12 -16.57
CA LEU A 240 -4.20 6.54 -16.51
C LEU A 240 -4.18 5.24 -15.69
N TYR A 241 -5.26 5.01 -14.94
CA TYR A 241 -5.38 3.83 -14.08
C TYR A 241 -6.81 3.32 -14.02
N ASP A 242 -6.97 2.01 -14.11
CA ASP A 242 -8.21 1.35 -13.74
C ASP A 242 -7.95 -0.07 -13.20
N HIS A 243 -8.85 -0.53 -12.32
CA HIS A 243 -8.83 -1.86 -11.72
C HIS A 243 -10.27 -2.37 -11.55
N GLU A 244 -10.43 -3.61 -11.13
CA GLU A 244 -11.74 -4.18 -10.82
C GLU A 244 -12.49 -3.36 -9.76
N HIS A 245 -13.80 -3.17 -9.95
CA HIS A 245 -14.62 -2.35 -9.05
C HIS A 245 -15.13 -3.16 -7.87
N HIS A 246 -15.05 -2.56 -6.70
CA HIS A 246 -15.68 -3.08 -5.49
C HIS A 246 -17.18 -2.76 -5.44
N THR A 247 -17.95 -3.64 -4.78
CA THR A 247 -19.36 -3.40 -4.47
C THR A 247 -19.53 -2.24 -3.49
N ASP A 248 -20.67 -1.58 -3.50
CA ASP A 248 -20.95 -0.44 -2.61
C ASP A 248 -20.83 -0.83 -1.13
N LYS A 249 -21.24 -2.04 -0.75
CA LYS A 249 -21.07 -2.55 0.61
C LYS A 249 -19.59 -2.61 1.03
N ASN A 250 -18.71 -3.08 0.16
CA ASN A 250 -17.28 -3.12 0.44
C ASN A 250 -16.67 -1.71 0.51
N ILE A 251 -17.13 -0.80 -0.36
CA ILE A 251 -16.71 0.61 -0.33
C ILE A 251 -17.08 1.27 1.00
N GLN A 252 -18.28 1.03 1.53
CA GLN A 252 -18.68 1.58 2.83
C GLN A 252 -17.75 1.11 3.95
N LYS A 253 -17.37 -0.17 3.98
CA LYS A 253 -16.41 -0.70 4.95
C LYS A 253 -15.03 -0.06 4.81
N MET A 254 -14.54 0.10 3.58
CA MET A 254 -13.29 0.81 3.31
C MET A 254 -13.35 2.26 3.82
N CYS A 255 -14.43 2.98 3.54
CA CYS A 255 -14.63 4.34 4.01
C CYS A 255 -14.58 4.43 5.53
N PHE A 256 -15.29 3.54 6.23
CA PHE A 256 -15.28 3.48 7.68
C PHE A 256 -13.86 3.22 8.23
N GLY A 257 -13.14 2.22 7.68
CA GLY A 257 -11.77 1.90 8.11
C GLY A 257 -10.80 3.06 7.92
N ILE A 258 -10.87 3.77 6.78
CA ILE A 258 -10.05 4.95 6.50
C ILE A 258 -10.33 6.07 7.50
N MET A 259 -11.62 6.43 7.70
CA MET A 259 -12.00 7.49 8.65
C MET A 259 -11.59 7.14 10.07
N ARG A 260 -11.84 5.89 10.48
CA ARG A 260 -11.45 5.39 11.80
C ARG A 260 -9.94 5.48 12.02
N THR A 261 -9.15 5.06 11.04
CA THR A 261 -7.67 5.12 11.08
C THR A 261 -7.18 6.55 11.21
N TYR A 262 -7.73 7.48 10.44
CA TYR A 262 -7.36 8.89 10.51
C TYR A 262 -7.61 9.46 11.91
N ILE A 263 -8.81 9.25 12.45
CA ILE A 263 -9.17 9.74 13.79
C ILE A 263 -8.33 9.08 14.88
N LEU A 264 -8.08 7.76 14.76
CA LEU A 264 -7.23 7.02 15.70
C LEU A 264 -5.81 7.56 15.71
N ALA A 265 -5.21 7.78 14.55
CA ALA A 265 -3.86 8.31 14.44
C ALA A 265 -3.73 9.71 15.06
N LEU A 266 -4.71 10.58 14.82
CA LEU A 266 -4.74 11.92 15.43
C LEU A 266 -4.84 11.85 16.96
N LYS A 267 -5.68 10.96 17.48
CA LYS A 267 -5.82 10.75 18.92
C LYS A 267 -4.51 10.26 19.54
N GLU A 268 -3.88 9.24 18.96
CA GLU A 268 -2.63 8.65 19.48
C GLU A 268 -1.46 9.64 19.43
N ARG A 269 -1.46 10.56 18.48
CA ARG A 269 -0.46 11.63 18.38
C ARG A 269 -0.82 12.87 19.22
N GLY A 270 -1.89 12.82 20.01
CA GLY A 270 -2.33 13.92 20.87
C GLY A 270 -2.91 15.13 20.12
N LEU A 271 -3.24 14.97 18.84
CA LEU A 271 -3.83 16.02 17.99
C LEU A 271 -5.36 16.09 18.08
N LEU A 272 -5.97 15.08 18.67
CA LEU A 272 -7.42 14.99 18.89
C LEU A 272 -7.70 14.39 20.27
N GLU A 273 -8.61 15.00 21.02
CA GLU A 273 -9.08 14.52 22.31
C GLU A 273 -10.61 14.34 22.29
N PHE A 274 -11.08 13.23 22.84
CA PHE A 274 -12.52 12.98 23.06
C PHE A 274 -12.92 13.36 24.49
N LYS A 275 -14.09 13.99 24.64
CA LYS A 275 -14.66 14.39 25.93
C LYS A 275 -16.03 13.76 26.16
N ASN A 276 -16.48 13.79 27.39
CA ASN A 276 -17.84 13.38 27.78
C ASN A 276 -18.21 11.93 27.36
N GLY A 277 -17.27 11.01 27.49
CA GLY A 277 -17.51 9.61 27.13
C GLY A 277 -17.53 9.28 25.64
N ALA A 278 -17.26 10.27 24.77
CA ALA A 278 -17.09 10.00 23.34
C ALA A 278 -15.84 9.15 23.06
N GLY A 279 -15.84 8.44 21.95
CA GLY A 279 -14.70 7.58 21.56
C GLY A 279 -14.81 7.10 20.13
N ILE A 280 -13.83 6.32 19.70
CA ILE A 280 -13.79 5.72 18.37
C ILE A 280 -14.50 4.36 18.44
N SER A 281 -15.47 4.15 17.54
CA SER A 281 -16.18 2.87 17.42
C SER A 281 -15.44 1.93 16.48
N ASP A 282 -15.43 0.65 16.82
CA ASP A 282 -15.05 -0.45 15.93
C ASP A 282 -16.25 -1.01 15.18
N LEU A 283 -17.45 -0.60 15.58
CA LEU A 283 -18.69 -1.12 15.05
C LEU A 283 -19.24 -0.17 13.96
N PHE A 284 -19.20 -0.65 12.71
CA PHE A 284 -19.87 0.03 11.61
C PHE A 284 -21.35 -0.31 11.60
N ARG A 285 -22.19 0.73 11.72
CA ARG A 285 -23.65 0.64 11.66
C ARG A 285 -24.17 1.51 10.53
N ALA A 286 -24.98 0.93 9.68
CA ALA A 286 -25.73 1.65 8.65
C ALA A 286 -27.09 1.01 8.45
N GLU A 287 -28.08 1.84 8.09
CA GLU A 287 -29.41 1.39 7.75
C GLU A 287 -29.88 2.16 6.51
N TYR A 288 -30.42 1.45 5.54
CA TYR A 288 -30.97 2.03 4.32
C TYR A 288 -32.09 1.17 3.74
N ILE A 289 -32.86 1.74 2.82
CA ILE A 289 -33.89 1.04 2.09
C ILE A 289 -33.41 0.80 0.67
N GLU A 290 -33.47 -0.45 0.22
CA GLU A 290 -33.14 -0.83 -1.16
C GLU A 290 -34.26 -0.47 -2.13
N GLN A 291 -33.96 -0.52 -3.43
CA GLN A 291 -34.94 -0.27 -4.48
C GLN A 291 -36.15 -1.22 -4.43
N SER A 292 -35.96 -2.43 -3.90
CA SER A 292 -37.03 -3.40 -3.63
C SER A 292 -38.02 -2.94 -2.54
N GLY A 293 -37.65 -1.96 -1.73
CA GLY A 293 -38.37 -1.54 -0.52
C GLY A 293 -37.91 -2.26 0.75
N ASP A 294 -36.96 -3.18 0.64
CA ASP A 294 -36.44 -3.90 1.78
C ASP A 294 -35.50 -3.04 2.63
N ARG A 295 -35.61 -3.18 3.94
CA ARG A 295 -34.74 -2.52 4.91
C ARG A 295 -33.49 -3.35 5.13
N VAL A 296 -32.33 -2.76 4.84
CA VAL A 296 -31.01 -3.37 5.08
C VAL A 296 -30.36 -2.72 6.30
N VAL A 297 -29.92 -3.54 7.23
CA VAL A 297 -29.17 -3.11 8.42
C VAL A 297 -27.78 -3.73 8.35
N ILE A 298 -26.74 -2.89 8.34
CA ILE A 298 -25.34 -3.30 8.50
C ILE A 298 -24.96 -3.10 9.96
N ASN A 299 -24.40 -4.11 10.57
CA ASN A 299 -23.90 -4.06 11.94
C ASN A 299 -22.67 -4.98 12.03
N GLU A 300 -21.52 -4.47 11.61
CA GLU A 300 -20.29 -5.26 11.44
C GLU A 300 -19.15 -4.67 12.28
N ASN A 301 -18.44 -5.53 13.00
CA ASN A 301 -17.21 -5.13 13.68
C ASN A 301 -16.07 -5.03 12.64
N LEU A 302 -15.52 -3.82 12.49
CA LEU A 302 -14.42 -3.50 11.58
C LEU A 302 -13.19 -3.01 12.37
N ALA A 303 -12.95 -3.60 13.54
CA ALA A 303 -11.71 -3.37 14.26
C ALA A 303 -10.51 -3.76 13.41
N GLU A 304 -9.50 -2.93 13.39
CA GLU A 304 -8.21 -3.21 12.75
C GLU A 304 -7.09 -3.11 13.77
N ILE A 305 -6.14 -4.01 13.69
CA ILE A 305 -4.92 -3.95 14.48
C ILE A 305 -3.99 -2.89 13.88
N ARG A 306 -3.46 -2.02 14.73
CA ARG A 306 -2.34 -1.15 14.37
C ARG A 306 -1.04 -1.81 14.84
N TYR A 307 -0.26 -2.27 13.90
CA TYR A 307 1.07 -2.83 14.17
C TYR A 307 2.07 -1.69 14.38
N ARG A 308 2.87 -1.81 15.43
CA ARG A 308 3.98 -0.89 15.69
C ARG A 308 5.05 -0.96 14.59
N PRO A 309 5.88 0.08 14.46
CA PRO A 309 7.00 0.07 13.53
C PRO A 309 7.86 -1.21 13.63
N LEU A 310 8.30 -1.74 12.48
CA LEU A 310 9.12 -2.96 12.45
C LEU A 310 10.46 -2.78 13.17
N LYS A 311 11.03 -1.57 13.17
CA LYS A 311 12.28 -1.26 13.90
C LYS A 311 12.22 -1.58 15.39
N GLU A 312 11.03 -1.72 15.96
CA GLU A 312 10.86 -2.06 17.40
C GLU A 312 10.99 -3.55 17.68
N ILE A 313 10.97 -4.41 16.63
CA ILE A 313 11.00 -5.87 16.76
C ILE A 313 12.13 -6.53 15.96
N LEU A 314 12.90 -5.76 15.20
CA LEU A 314 14.10 -6.20 14.48
C LEU A 314 15.33 -6.08 15.36
#